data_48a25410910c6f1e594810ba819d59d3
#
_entry.id   48a25410910c6f1e594810ba819d59d3
#
_cell.length_a   1.000
_cell.length_b   1.000
_cell.length_c   1.000
_cell.angle_alpha   90.00
_cell.angle_beta   90.00
_cell.angle_gamma   90.00
#
_symmetry.space_group_name_H-M   'P 1'
#
loop_
_entity.id
_entity.type
_entity.pdbx_description
1 polymer ?
#
loop_
_entity_poly.entity_id
_entity_poly.type
_entity_poly.pdbx_seq_one_letter_code
_entity_poly.pdbx_strand_id
1 'polypeptide(L)'
;MKKKTGRFWLASIGLASLILIAAGFPAAHALDKVKAVIPQNSVFVLNWQGAKDAGVFTKHGIDLEVDVRPFAGYLAGIPSKEAKATTYSGIDAIAKMNEGLNLAVIGGGLTVFQDVFVRKDSPIKTIADLRGKKFGVWSSGAGAYKATRVAILESDGFDIAKDATLVQLAPPALFKLLERGEIDAMLNISTFTINAFAQPDKYRSIFSANEYWKKKTGYPIVWSAPIVAWKDWVEENPTRAKNFAAATEESFRWLRDPANFDAAVKKYGTLAGVTKPEAIATYKKLLGEKRIFLAHWDQKVVDAEWQFLELVKKHGVLKDVPDKKQHALVLGN
;
A
#
# COMPACT_ATOMS: atom_id res chain seq x y z
N MET A 1 -8.54 95.10 48.54
CA MET A 1 -7.53 95.29 47.50
C MET A 1 -6.40 94.39 47.71
N LYS A 2 -6.30 93.28 47.06
CA LYS A 2 -5.02 92.48 46.85
C LYS A 2 -5.28 91.46 45.69
N LYS A 3 -4.68 91.65 44.62
CA LYS A 3 -4.64 90.75 43.44
C LYS A 3 -3.94 89.46 43.83
N LYS A 4 -4.53 88.29 43.52
CA LYS A 4 -3.83 86.99 43.53
C LYS A 4 -3.76 86.48 42.10
N THR A 5 -2.56 86.37 41.63
CA THR A 5 -2.13 85.76 40.37
C THR A 5 -2.24 84.27 40.48
N GLY A 6 -3.09 83.64 39.65
CA GLY A 6 -3.15 82.19 39.50
C GLY A 6 -2.19 81.69 38.43
N ARG A 7 -1.30 80.77 38.77
CA ARG A 7 -0.39 80.08 37.83
C ARG A 7 -1.15 78.89 37.21
N PHE A 8 -1.30 78.95 35.88
CA PHE A 8 -1.77 77.80 35.12
C PHE A 8 -0.64 76.77 34.94
N TRP A 9 -0.83 75.54 35.37
CA TRP A 9 0.01 74.41 35.03
C TRP A 9 -0.56 73.73 33.79
N LEU A 10 0.21 73.72 32.71
CA LEU A 10 -0.05 72.94 31.53
C LEU A 10 0.44 71.50 31.78
N ALA A 11 -0.51 70.56 31.88
CA ALA A 11 -0.22 69.15 31.93
C ALA A 11 -0.03 68.65 30.51
N SER A 12 1.18 68.22 30.17
CA SER A 12 1.53 67.57 28.91
C SER A 12 1.03 66.12 28.95
N ILE A 13 -0.02 65.80 28.20
CA ILE A 13 -0.49 64.44 27.97
C ILE A 13 0.41 63.83 26.91
N GLY A 14 1.32 62.96 27.34
CA GLY A 14 2.13 62.15 26.43
C GLY A 14 1.27 61.05 25.79
N LEU A 15 1.10 61.12 24.48
CA LEU A 15 0.47 60.07 23.67
C LEU A 15 1.44 58.88 23.58
N ALA A 16 1.25 57.86 24.38
CA ALA A 16 1.94 56.57 24.24
C ALA A 16 1.30 55.82 23.05
N SER A 17 1.99 55.84 21.89
CA SER A 17 1.63 55.02 20.74
C SER A 17 1.87 53.57 21.05
N LEU A 18 0.81 52.80 21.31
CA LEU A 18 0.85 51.35 21.40
C LEU A 18 1.05 50.81 19.97
N ILE A 19 2.30 50.44 19.66
CA ILE A 19 2.59 49.64 18.44
C ILE A 19 2.10 48.22 18.74
N LEU A 20 0.90 47.87 18.24
CA LEU A 20 0.44 46.49 18.17
C LEU A 20 1.34 45.76 17.15
N ILE A 21 2.32 45.00 17.65
CA ILE A 21 3.03 44.01 16.82
C ILE A 21 1.97 42.91 16.57
N ALA A 22 1.34 42.99 15.41
CA ALA A 22 0.56 41.87 14.89
C ALA A 22 1.56 40.73 14.61
N ALA A 23 1.78 39.86 15.60
CA ALA A 23 2.41 38.59 15.36
C ALA A 23 1.54 37.88 14.33
N GLY A 24 1.99 37.88 13.07
CA GLY A 24 1.33 37.15 12.00
C GLY A 24 1.27 35.68 12.38
N PHE A 25 0.11 35.25 12.86
CA PHE A 25 -0.19 33.82 12.91
C PHE A 25 -0.04 33.32 11.49
N PRO A 26 0.79 32.27 11.24
CA PRO A 26 0.85 31.68 9.93
C PRO A 26 -0.59 31.28 9.56
N ALA A 27 -1.09 31.79 8.44
CA ALA A 27 -2.40 31.42 7.94
C ALA A 27 -2.46 29.90 7.94
N ALA A 28 -3.42 29.33 8.64
CA ALA A 28 -3.67 27.89 8.61
C ALA A 28 -3.96 27.54 7.15
N HIS A 29 -2.98 27.00 6.44
CA HIS A 29 -3.19 26.53 5.08
C HIS A 29 -4.30 25.50 5.11
N ALA A 30 -5.34 25.69 4.31
CA ALA A 30 -6.40 24.73 4.17
C ALA A 30 -5.78 23.39 3.71
N LEU A 31 -6.19 22.31 4.37
CA LEU A 31 -5.70 20.98 4.04
C LEU A 31 -6.10 20.60 2.61
N ASP A 32 -5.19 19.97 1.89
CA ASP A 32 -5.43 19.48 0.55
C ASP A 32 -6.27 18.19 0.57
N LYS A 33 -7.49 18.24 0.06
CA LYS A 33 -8.38 17.09 -0.01
C LYS A 33 -7.87 16.08 -1.03
N VAL A 34 -7.66 14.83 -0.59
CA VAL A 34 -7.30 13.70 -1.44
C VAL A 34 -8.21 12.53 -1.12
N LYS A 35 -8.97 12.06 -2.12
CA LYS A 35 -9.77 10.84 -2.01
C LYS A 35 -8.94 9.64 -2.45
N ALA A 36 -8.89 8.61 -1.60
CA ALA A 36 -8.27 7.32 -1.89
C ALA A 36 -9.30 6.20 -1.78
N VAL A 37 -9.30 5.30 -2.75
CA VAL A 37 -10.13 4.10 -2.76
C VAL A 37 -9.26 2.90 -2.42
N ILE A 38 -9.62 2.15 -1.37
CA ILE A 38 -8.86 0.99 -0.91
C ILE A 38 -9.75 -0.26 -0.79
N PRO A 39 -9.18 -1.48 -0.91
CA PRO A 39 -9.96 -2.69 -0.77
C PRO A 39 -10.31 -2.98 0.69
N GLN A 40 -11.53 -3.47 0.93
CA GLN A 40 -11.91 -4.07 2.21
C GLN A 40 -11.14 -5.39 2.46
N ASN A 41 -11.19 -5.90 3.69
CA ASN A 41 -10.46 -7.12 4.10
C ASN A 41 -8.96 -7.03 3.76
N SER A 42 -8.37 -5.87 3.97
CA SER A 42 -6.98 -5.56 3.62
C SER A 42 -6.28 -4.81 4.74
N VAL A 43 -4.98 -5.03 4.86
CA VAL A 43 -4.11 -4.29 5.78
C VAL A 43 -4.10 -2.77 5.50
N PHE A 44 -4.44 -2.33 4.29
CA PHE A 44 -4.60 -0.92 3.97
C PHE A 44 -5.69 -0.24 4.80
N VAL A 45 -6.74 -0.98 5.23
CA VAL A 45 -7.77 -0.44 6.12
C VAL A 45 -7.16 -0.05 7.47
N LEU A 46 -6.32 -0.92 8.06
CA LEU A 46 -5.63 -0.61 9.32
C LEU A 46 -4.65 0.54 9.14
N ASN A 47 -3.92 0.53 8.03
CA ASN A 47 -2.90 1.52 7.75
C ASN A 47 -3.50 2.92 7.50
N TRP A 48 -4.35 3.05 6.48
CA TRP A 48 -4.79 4.39 6.05
C TRP A 48 -5.84 5.00 6.98
N GLN A 49 -6.80 4.22 7.49
CA GLN A 49 -7.76 4.72 8.47
C GLN A 49 -7.07 5.02 9.80
N GLY A 50 -6.19 4.14 10.27
CA GLY A 50 -5.47 4.34 11.53
C GLY A 50 -4.52 5.53 11.47
N ALA A 51 -3.69 5.63 10.43
CA ALA A 51 -2.78 6.74 10.24
C ALA A 51 -3.48 8.08 10.02
N LYS A 52 -4.65 8.08 9.31
CA LYS A 52 -5.53 9.25 9.20
C LYS A 52 -5.98 9.73 10.57
N ASP A 53 -6.54 8.84 11.39
CA ASP A 53 -7.01 9.17 12.75
C ASP A 53 -5.89 9.67 13.66
N ALA A 54 -4.68 9.16 13.47
CA ALA A 54 -3.48 9.58 14.20
C ALA A 54 -2.88 10.90 13.68
N GLY A 55 -3.49 11.54 12.68
CA GLY A 55 -3.03 12.83 12.14
C GLY A 55 -1.81 12.73 11.22
N VAL A 56 -1.39 11.53 10.81
CA VAL A 56 -0.21 11.36 9.91
C VAL A 56 -0.41 12.13 8.61
N PHE A 57 -1.57 12.01 7.97
CA PHE A 57 -1.85 12.73 6.72
C PHE A 57 -2.01 14.24 6.94
N THR A 58 -2.69 14.64 8.01
CA THR A 58 -2.88 16.08 8.37
C THR A 58 -1.54 16.77 8.64
N LYS A 59 -0.57 16.09 9.26
CA LYS A 59 0.80 16.59 9.45
C LYS A 59 1.48 16.98 8.14
N HIS A 60 1.16 16.28 7.06
CA HIS A 60 1.63 16.58 5.69
C HIS A 60 0.71 17.51 4.91
N GLY A 61 -0.26 18.16 5.55
CA GLY A 61 -1.20 19.07 4.90
C GLY A 61 -2.29 18.36 4.08
N ILE A 62 -2.49 17.06 4.24
CA ILE A 62 -3.47 16.27 3.49
C ILE A 62 -4.71 15.99 4.36
N ASP A 63 -5.89 16.35 3.85
CA ASP A 63 -7.20 15.87 4.32
C ASP A 63 -7.57 14.62 3.52
N LEU A 64 -7.27 13.45 4.08
CA LEU A 64 -7.49 12.17 3.39
C LEU A 64 -8.92 11.68 3.57
N GLU A 65 -9.65 11.53 2.47
CA GLU A 65 -10.90 10.76 2.41
C GLU A 65 -10.60 9.30 2.02
N VAL A 66 -10.91 8.35 2.92
CA VAL A 66 -10.68 6.91 2.65
C VAL A 66 -12.00 6.24 2.33
N ASP A 67 -12.14 5.76 1.10
CA ASP A 67 -13.30 5.03 0.60
C ASP A 67 -12.97 3.53 0.50
N VAL A 68 -13.57 2.74 1.38
CA VAL A 68 -13.30 1.30 1.51
C VAL A 68 -14.32 0.52 0.70
N ARG A 69 -13.88 -0.25 -0.31
CA ARG A 69 -14.74 -0.95 -1.27
C ARG A 69 -14.45 -2.44 -1.39
N PRO A 70 -15.41 -3.26 -1.83
CA PRO A 70 -15.13 -4.60 -2.38
C PRO A 70 -14.07 -4.53 -3.49
N PHE A 71 -13.34 -5.62 -3.71
CA PHE A 71 -12.16 -5.63 -4.60
C PHE A 71 -12.46 -5.11 -6.02
N ALA A 72 -13.61 -5.45 -6.62
CA ALA A 72 -14.00 -4.95 -7.93
C ALA A 72 -14.21 -3.43 -7.94
N GLY A 73 -14.86 -2.87 -6.91
CA GLY A 73 -15.06 -1.43 -6.75
C GLY A 73 -13.74 -0.68 -6.50
N TYR A 74 -12.80 -1.28 -5.77
CA TYR A 74 -11.45 -0.77 -5.61
C TYR A 74 -10.72 -0.67 -6.96
N LEU A 75 -10.76 -1.72 -7.78
CA LEU A 75 -10.12 -1.71 -9.10
C LEU A 75 -10.75 -0.67 -10.07
N ALA A 76 -12.00 -0.29 -9.86
CA ALA A 76 -12.65 0.74 -10.65
C ALA A 76 -12.25 2.18 -10.23
N GLY A 77 -11.74 2.38 -9.01
CA GLY A 77 -11.52 3.71 -8.44
C GLY A 77 -10.53 4.60 -9.19
N ILE A 78 -9.42 4.03 -9.70
CA ILE A 78 -8.46 4.78 -10.52
C ILE A 78 -8.99 5.02 -11.95
N PRO A 79 -9.43 4.00 -12.71
CA PRO A 79 -9.91 4.22 -14.07
C PRO A 79 -11.10 5.17 -14.18
N SER A 80 -11.98 5.20 -13.18
CA SER A 80 -13.13 6.13 -13.12
C SER A 80 -12.75 7.57 -12.75
N LYS A 81 -11.48 7.83 -12.41
CA LYS A 81 -10.98 9.12 -11.90
C LYS A 81 -11.59 9.58 -10.55
N GLU A 82 -12.29 8.71 -9.84
CA GLU A 82 -12.81 9.01 -8.50
C GLU A 82 -11.67 9.21 -7.49
N ALA A 83 -10.59 8.42 -7.61
CA ALA A 83 -9.34 8.64 -6.89
C ALA A 83 -8.29 9.21 -7.84
N LYS A 84 -7.62 10.30 -7.44
CA LYS A 84 -6.51 10.89 -8.17
C LYS A 84 -5.17 10.22 -7.83
N ALA A 85 -5.05 9.76 -6.60
CA ALA A 85 -3.91 8.96 -6.11
C ALA A 85 -4.42 7.97 -5.07
N THR A 86 -4.00 6.71 -5.14
CA THR A 86 -4.37 5.65 -4.19
C THR A 86 -3.41 4.47 -4.33
N THR A 87 -3.57 3.46 -3.46
CA THR A 87 -3.01 2.13 -3.76
C THR A 87 -3.75 1.52 -4.94
N TYR A 88 -3.06 0.74 -5.78
CA TYR A 88 -3.69 0.05 -6.90
C TYR A 88 -2.97 -1.26 -7.23
N SER A 89 -3.67 -2.25 -7.79
CA SER A 89 -3.05 -3.50 -8.26
C SER A 89 -1.94 -3.20 -9.27
N GLY A 90 -0.68 -3.49 -8.90
CA GLY A 90 0.48 -2.92 -9.58
C GLY A 90 0.60 -3.32 -11.04
N ILE A 91 0.59 -4.63 -11.34
CA ILE A 91 0.71 -5.09 -12.74
C ILE A 91 -0.52 -4.66 -13.57
N ASP A 92 -1.70 -4.51 -12.95
CA ASP A 92 -2.86 -3.95 -13.64
C ASP A 92 -2.70 -2.46 -13.92
N ALA A 93 -2.05 -1.69 -13.03
CA ALA A 93 -1.72 -0.29 -13.30
C ALA A 93 -0.83 -0.18 -14.56
N ILE A 94 0.18 -1.05 -14.67
CA ILE A 94 1.05 -1.09 -15.85
C ILE A 94 0.28 -1.48 -17.10
N ALA A 95 -0.63 -2.46 -17.02
CA ALA A 95 -1.49 -2.83 -18.14
C ALA A 95 -2.37 -1.65 -18.58
N LYS A 96 -2.93 -0.88 -17.62
CA LYS A 96 -3.70 0.32 -17.92
C LYS A 96 -2.85 1.44 -18.56
N MET A 97 -1.60 1.61 -18.16
CA MET A 97 -0.66 2.52 -18.85
C MET A 97 -0.46 2.11 -20.29
N ASN A 98 -0.31 0.81 -20.58
CA ASN A 98 -0.21 0.27 -21.93
C ASN A 98 -1.51 0.45 -22.77
N GLU A 99 -2.66 0.57 -22.08
CA GLU A 99 -3.96 0.90 -22.69
C GLU A 99 -4.15 2.42 -22.90
N GLY A 100 -3.17 3.24 -22.53
CA GLY A 100 -3.17 4.70 -22.73
C GLY A 100 -3.65 5.51 -21.52
N LEU A 101 -3.88 4.91 -20.34
CA LEU A 101 -4.15 5.69 -19.14
C LEU A 101 -2.88 6.40 -18.67
N ASN A 102 -2.97 7.71 -18.51
CA ASN A 102 -1.84 8.57 -18.10
C ASN A 102 -1.57 8.47 -16.60
N LEU A 103 -1.10 7.29 -16.15
CA LEU A 103 -0.82 6.97 -14.76
C LEU A 103 0.69 6.96 -14.48
N ALA A 104 1.06 7.15 -13.21
CA ALA A 104 2.41 6.94 -12.70
C ALA A 104 2.39 6.23 -11.34
N VAL A 105 3.43 5.46 -11.05
CA VAL A 105 3.75 4.96 -9.72
C VAL A 105 4.53 6.03 -8.99
N ILE A 106 4.02 6.45 -7.82
CA ILE A 106 4.57 7.56 -7.04
C ILE A 106 5.06 7.13 -5.64
N GLY A 107 4.95 5.85 -5.33
CA GLY A 107 5.35 5.34 -4.01
C GLY A 107 5.42 3.82 -3.98
N GLY A 108 6.16 3.30 -3.00
CA GLY A 108 6.13 1.90 -2.62
C GLY A 108 4.72 1.47 -2.21
N GLY A 109 4.60 0.43 -1.42
CA GLY A 109 3.27 -0.03 -1.01
C GLY A 109 3.29 -1.48 -0.54
N LEU A 110 2.19 -2.18 -0.80
CA LEU A 110 2.05 -3.57 -0.41
C LEU A 110 2.97 -4.45 -1.25
N THR A 111 3.87 -5.15 -0.58
CA THR A 111 4.77 -6.11 -1.23
C THR A 111 4.02 -7.39 -1.62
N VAL A 112 4.61 -8.22 -2.47
CA VAL A 112 4.09 -9.55 -2.80
C VAL A 112 4.47 -10.54 -1.69
N PHE A 113 4.03 -10.26 -0.45
CA PHE A 113 4.33 -11.11 0.71
C PHE A 113 3.45 -12.35 0.80
N GLN A 114 2.51 -12.50 -0.11
CA GLN A 114 1.66 -13.68 -0.22
C GLN A 114 2.51 -14.85 -0.74
N ASP A 115 2.75 -15.82 0.14
CA ASP A 115 3.45 -17.04 -0.21
C ASP A 115 2.50 -18.09 -0.81
N VAL A 116 3.06 -19.05 -1.52
CA VAL A 116 2.33 -20.26 -1.94
C VAL A 116 2.29 -21.25 -0.77
N PHE A 117 1.09 -21.56 -0.30
CA PHE A 117 0.88 -22.45 0.82
C PHE A 117 0.34 -23.81 0.40
N VAL A 118 0.81 -24.84 1.10
CA VAL A 118 0.25 -26.20 1.11
C VAL A 118 -0.09 -26.61 2.55
N ARG A 119 -0.88 -27.68 2.73
CA ARG A 119 -1.06 -28.27 4.07
C ARG A 119 0.28 -28.79 4.59
N LYS A 120 0.42 -28.81 5.91
CA LYS A 120 1.63 -29.28 6.59
C LYS A 120 1.97 -30.74 6.26
N ASP A 121 0.96 -31.58 6.17
CA ASP A 121 1.03 -33.02 5.86
C ASP A 121 1.12 -33.32 4.35
N SER A 122 1.00 -32.31 3.49
CA SER A 122 1.06 -32.49 2.04
C SER A 122 2.40 -33.11 1.58
N PRO A 123 2.40 -34.05 0.64
CA PRO A 123 3.64 -34.59 0.04
C PRO A 123 4.35 -33.57 -0.84
N ILE A 124 3.68 -32.48 -1.27
CA ILE A 124 4.23 -31.45 -2.14
C ILE A 124 5.30 -30.67 -1.38
N LYS A 125 6.55 -30.70 -1.85
CA LYS A 125 7.70 -30.03 -1.21
C LYS A 125 8.16 -28.81 -1.99
N THR A 126 8.02 -28.82 -3.29
CA THR A 126 8.51 -27.83 -4.25
C THR A 126 7.38 -27.36 -5.17
N ILE A 127 7.66 -26.31 -5.93
CA ILE A 127 6.74 -25.82 -6.98
C ILE A 127 6.56 -26.86 -8.09
N ALA A 128 7.61 -27.60 -8.44
CA ALA A 128 7.54 -28.63 -9.48
C ALA A 128 6.54 -29.77 -9.14
N ASP A 129 6.34 -30.05 -7.87
CA ASP A 129 5.38 -31.06 -7.40
C ASP A 129 3.93 -30.65 -7.65
N LEU A 130 3.68 -29.37 -8.02
CA LEU A 130 2.35 -28.87 -8.36
C LEU A 130 1.92 -29.21 -9.79
N ARG A 131 2.74 -29.89 -10.59
CA ARG A 131 2.38 -30.28 -11.96
C ARG A 131 1.14 -31.17 -11.98
N GLY A 132 0.10 -30.70 -12.69
CA GLY A 132 -1.22 -31.36 -12.75
C GLY A 132 -2.04 -31.28 -11.46
N LYS A 133 -1.56 -30.61 -10.42
CA LYS A 133 -2.26 -30.41 -9.15
C LYS A 133 -3.21 -29.21 -9.20
N LYS A 134 -4.16 -29.15 -8.27
CA LYS A 134 -5.12 -28.06 -8.14
C LYS A 134 -4.50 -26.88 -7.37
N PHE A 135 -4.30 -25.75 -8.05
CA PHE A 135 -3.76 -24.52 -7.47
C PHE A 135 -4.87 -23.49 -7.28
N GLY A 136 -5.17 -23.14 -6.04
CA GLY A 136 -6.20 -22.18 -5.67
C GLY A 136 -5.70 -20.74 -5.72
N VAL A 137 -6.48 -19.83 -6.32
CA VAL A 137 -6.20 -18.39 -6.35
C VAL A 137 -7.49 -17.58 -6.26
N TRP A 138 -7.47 -16.42 -5.59
CA TRP A 138 -8.68 -15.58 -5.47
C TRP A 138 -9.00 -14.80 -6.74
N SER A 139 -8.00 -14.48 -7.54
CA SER A 139 -8.13 -13.79 -8.82
C SER A 139 -6.86 -13.96 -9.65
N SER A 140 -6.99 -14.48 -10.85
CA SER A 140 -5.88 -14.53 -11.82
C SER A 140 -5.49 -13.15 -12.36
N GLY A 141 -6.35 -12.13 -12.18
CA GLY A 141 -6.08 -10.72 -12.46
C GLY A 141 -5.26 -10.02 -11.38
N ALA A 142 -5.15 -10.58 -10.18
CA ALA A 142 -4.47 -9.89 -9.07
C ALA A 142 -2.97 -9.72 -9.31
N GLY A 143 -2.45 -8.53 -8.96
CA GLY A 143 -1.02 -8.21 -9.12
C GLY A 143 -0.09 -9.19 -8.40
N ALA A 144 -0.45 -9.60 -7.17
CA ALA A 144 0.32 -10.58 -6.42
C ALA A 144 0.35 -11.96 -7.11
N TYR A 145 -0.77 -12.42 -7.72
CA TYR A 145 -0.76 -13.67 -8.49
C TYR A 145 0.14 -13.57 -9.73
N LYS A 146 -0.02 -12.49 -10.51
CA LYS A 146 0.80 -12.27 -11.72
C LYS A 146 2.29 -12.21 -11.39
N ALA A 147 2.65 -11.48 -10.32
CA ALA A 147 4.03 -11.38 -9.86
C ALA A 147 4.57 -12.74 -9.36
N THR A 148 3.81 -13.48 -8.56
CA THR A 148 4.21 -14.80 -8.08
C THR A 148 4.38 -15.78 -9.24
N ARG A 149 3.47 -15.79 -10.22
CA ARG A 149 3.61 -16.61 -11.44
C ARG A 149 4.91 -16.34 -12.18
N VAL A 150 5.26 -15.07 -12.38
CA VAL A 150 6.51 -14.67 -13.05
C VAL A 150 7.73 -15.05 -12.24
N ALA A 151 7.71 -14.86 -10.92
CA ALA A 151 8.80 -15.27 -10.05
C ALA A 151 9.04 -16.80 -10.10
N ILE A 152 7.99 -17.60 -10.13
CA ILE A 152 8.05 -19.05 -10.27
C ILE A 152 8.58 -19.45 -11.67
N LEU A 153 8.10 -18.78 -12.73
CA LEU A 153 8.61 -19.04 -14.09
C LEU A 153 10.12 -18.77 -14.19
N GLU A 154 10.60 -17.71 -13.54
CA GLU A 154 12.04 -17.37 -13.55
C GLU A 154 12.89 -18.27 -12.65
N SER A 155 12.34 -18.76 -11.53
CA SER A 155 13.11 -19.61 -10.60
C SER A 155 13.10 -21.09 -10.97
N ASP A 156 11.96 -21.61 -11.41
CA ASP A 156 11.71 -23.05 -11.53
C ASP A 156 11.31 -23.48 -12.96
N GLY A 157 11.13 -22.54 -13.89
CA GLY A 157 10.64 -22.83 -15.24
C GLY A 157 9.20 -23.39 -15.26
N PHE A 158 8.44 -23.19 -14.18
CA PHE A 158 7.09 -23.74 -13.98
C PHE A 158 6.03 -22.66 -14.15
N ASP A 159 5.08 -22.84 -15.06
CA ASP A 159 3.96 -21.94 -15.24
C ASP A 159 2.72 -22.42 -14.50
N ILE A 160 2.43 -21.85 -13.32
CA ILE A 160 1.25 -22.23 -12.53
C ILE A 160 -0.08 -22.09 -13.29
N ALA A 161 -0.12 -21.27 -14.35
CA ALA A 161 -1.32 -21.11 -15.16
C ALA A 161 -1.48 -22.19 -16.23
N LYS A 162 -0.41 -22.95 -16.59
CA LYS A 162 -0.40 -23.96 -17.62
C LYS A 162 -0.11 -25.35 -17.08
N ASP A 163 0.81 -25.43 -16.10
CA ASP A 163 1.32 -26.69 -15.55
C ASP A 163 0.50 -27.20 -14.36
N ALA A 164 -0.35 -26.35 -13.74
CA ALA A 164 -1.30 -26.72 -12.69
C ALA A 164 -2.75 -26.50 -13.14
N THR A 165 -3.70 -27.13 -12.46
CA THR A 165 -5.14 -26.86 -12.63
C THR A 165 -5.53 -25.67 -11.77
N LEU A 166 -5.75 -24.50 -12.39
CA LEU A 166 -6.10 -23.29 -11.66
C LEU A 166 -7.56 -23.34 -11.17
N VAL A 167 -7.75 -23.14 -9.86
CA VAL A 167 -9.08 -23.06 -9.22
C VAL A 167 -9.26 -21.63 -8.69
N GLN A 168 -10.17 -20.86 -9.30
CA GLN A 168 -10.43 -19.48 -8.91
C GLN A 168 -11.71 -19.37 -8.11
N LEU A 169 -11.62 -18.97 -6.84
CA LEU A 169 -12.74 -18.84 -5.91
C LEU A 169 -12.52 -17.69 -4.91
N ALA A 170 -13.60 -17.30 -4.22
CA ALA A 170 -13.51 -16.32 -3.14
C ALA A 170 -12.50 -16.74 -2.05
N PRO A 171 -11.75 -15.80 -1.44
CA PRO A 171 -10.69 -16.09 -0.47
C PRO A 171 -11.06 -17.04 0.67
N PRO A 172 -12.24 -16.91 1.33
CA PRO A 172 -12.63 -17.83 2.39
C PRO A 172 -12.86 -19.27 1.90
N ALA A 173 -13.38 -19.42 0.68
CA ALA A 173 -13.64 -20.74 0.09
C ALA A 173 -12.32 -21.46 -0.23
N LEU A 174 -11.35 -20.78 -0.81
CA LEU A 174 -10.01 -21.35 -1.09
C LEU A 174 -9.35 -21.88 0.18
N PHE A 175 -9.43 -21.13 1.27
CA PHE A 175 -8.82 -21.54 2.52
C PHE A 175 -9.47 -22.84 3.05
N LYS A 176 -10.80 -22.92 3.00
CA LYS A 176 -11.55 -24.14 3.38
C LYS A 176 -11.25 -25.33 2.47
N LEU A 177 -11.11 -25.11 1.16
CA LEU A 177 -10.78 -26.19 0.21
C LEU A 177 -9.37 -26.73 0.45
N LEU A 178 -8.40 -25.87 0.78
CA LEU A 178 -7.06 -26.31 1.15
C LEU A 178 -7.09 -27.16 2.44
N GLU A 179 -7.84 -26.72 3.46
CA GLU A 179 -8.02 -27.49 4.71
C GLU A 179 -8.56 -28.91 4.45
N ARG A 180 -9.55 -29.04 3.55
CA ARG A 180 -10.16 -30.33 3.21
C ARG A 180 -9.36 -31.15 2.19
N GLY A 181 -8.27 -30.57 1.64
CA GLY A 181 -7.47 -31.24 0.60
C GLY A 181 -8.15 -31.31 -0.76
N GLU A 182 -9.16 -30.48 -0.99
CA GLU A 182 -9.85 -30.39 -2.28
C GLU A 182 -9.07 -29.56 -3.31
N ILE A 183 -8.14 -28.70 -2.83
CA ILE A 183 -7.05 -28.11 -3.61
C ILE A 183 -5.72 -28.45 -2.94
N ASP A 184 -4.64 -28.52 -3.72
CA ASP A 184 -3.33 -28.97 -3.29
C ASP A 184 -2.47 -27.84 -2.74
N ALA A 185 -2.60 -26.65 -3.32
CA ALA A 185 -1.91 -25.43 -2.91
C ALA A 185 -2.81 -24.21 -3.08
N MET A 186 -2.47 -23.12 -2.41
CA MET A 186 -3.13 -21.84 -2.62
C MET A 186 -2.17 -20.66 -2.58
N LEU A 187 -2.50 -19.62 -3.34
CA LEU A 187 -2.07 -18.24 -3.16
C LEU A 187 -3.32 -17.42 -2.83
N ASN A 188 -3.34 -16.70 -1.71
CA ASN A 188 -4.55 -16.03 -1.25
C ASN A 188 -4.30 -14.56 -0.90
N ILE A 189 -5.38 -13.76 -0.79
CA ILE A 189 -5.31 -12.36 -0.39
C ILE A 189 -4.65 -12.21 0.99
N SER A 190 -4.10 -11.04 1.28
CA SER A 190 -3.27 -10.76 2.46
C SER A 190 -3.82 -11.30 3.78
N THR A 191 -5.10 -11.11 4.09
CA THR A 191 -5.71 -11.58 5.34
C THR A 191 -5.66 -13.10 5.48
N PHE A 192 -5.94 -13.85 4.40
CA PHE A 192 -5.89 -15.31 4.43
C PHE A 192 -4.47 -15.88 4.38
N THR A 193 -3.55 -15.16 3.73
CA THR A 193 -2.11 -15.43 3.83
C THR A 193 -1.62 -15.34 5.28
N ILE A 194 -2.02 -14.30 5.99
CA ILE A 194 -1.69 -14.15 7.42
C ILE A 194 -2.28 -15.28 8.25
N ASN A 195 -3.51 -15.70 7.99
CA ASN A 195 -4.12 -16.83 8.68
C ASN A 195 -3.34 -18.15 8.43
N ALA A 196 -2.76 -18.34 7.24
CA ALA A 196 -1.90 -19.48 6.97
C ALA A 196 -0.56 -19.39 7.74
N PHE A 197 0.09 -18.24 7.74
CA PHE A 197 1.30 -18.01 8.55
C PHE A 197 1.07 -18.18 10.05
N ALA A 198 -0.12 -17.82 10.54
CA ALA A 198 -0.50 -17.95 11.95
C ALA A 198 -0.72 -19.40 12.40
N GLN A 199 -0.77 -20.36 11.48
CA GLN A 199 -1.04 -21.79 11.76
C GLN A 199 0.07 -22.67 11.16
N PRO A 200 1.35 -22.56 11.63
CA PRO A 200 2.48 -23.30 11.05
C PRO A 200 2.43 -24.82 11.31
N ASP A 201 1.59 -25.25 12.23
CA ASP A 201 1.24 -26.64 12.48
C ASP A 201 0.33 -27.25 11.39
N LYS A 202 -0.46 -26.40 10.69
CA LYS A 202 -1.40 -26.84 9.64
C LYS A 202 -0.92 -26.55 8.23
N TYR A 203 -0.16 -25.46 8.04
CA TYR A 203 0.26 -24.98 6.72
C TYR A 203 1.75 -24.69 6.67
N ARG A 204 2.32 -24.79 5.49
CA ARG A 204 3.69 -24.34 5.23
C ARG A 204 3.78 -23.63 3.89
N SER A 205 4.65 -22.64 3.81
CA SER A 205 5.05 -22.01 2.55
C SER A 205 5.99 -22.96 1.79
N ILE A 206 5.81 -23.01 0.47
CA ILE A 206 6.71 -23.72 -0.45
C ILE A 206 7.38 -22.76 -1.44
N PHE A 207 6.89 -21.52 -1.53
CA PHE A 207 7.49 -20.49 -2.37
C PHE A 207 7.11 -19.09 -1.89
N SER A 208 8.08 -18.19 -1.89
CA SER A 208 7.91 -16.76 -1.64
C SER A 208 8.52 -15.94 -2.79
N ALA A 209 7.67 -15.25 -3.53
CA ALA A 209 8.11 -14.38 -4.62
C ALA A 209 8.99 -13.23 -4.10
N ASN A 210 8.66 -12.68 -2.92
CA ASN A 210 9.46 -11.64 -2.27
C ASN A 210 10.86 -12.12 -1.91
N GLU A 211 10.98 -13.29 -1.28
CA GLU A 211 12.30 -13.81 -0.87
C GLU A 211 13.16 -14.15 -2.10
N TYR A 212 12.56 -14.70 -3.15
CA TYR A 212 13.23 -14.92 -4.43
C TYR A 212 13.80 -13.61 -4.99
N TRP A 213 12.97 -12.56 -5.11
CA TRP A 213 13.38 -11.29 -5.71
C TRP A 213 14.35 -10.51 -4.83
N LYS A 214 14.12 -10.50 -3.52
CA LYS A 214 14.99 -9.86 -2.53
C LYS A 214 16.39 -10.47 -2.54
N LYS A 215 16.51 -11.79 -2.68
CA LYS A 215 17.80 -12.45 -2.82
C LYS A 215 18.56 -11.98 -4.08
N LYS A 216 17.82 -11.65 -5.15
CA LYS A 216 18.39 -11.23 -6.45
C LYS A 216 18.75 -9.75 -6.49
N THR A 217 17.99 -8.89 -5.84
CA THR A 217 18.06 -7.42 -5.99
C THR A 217 18.31 -6.66 -4.70
N GLY A 218 18.07 -7.26 -3.54
CA GLY A 218 18.05 -6.60 -2.23
C GLY A 218 16.68 -6.01 -1.87
N TYR A 219 15.70 -5.97 -2.79
CA TYR A 219 14.39 -5.35 -2.61
C TYR A 219 13.24 -6.36 -2.77
N PRO A 220 12.13 -6.21 -1.99
CA PRO A 220 10.92 -6.99 -2.20
C PRO A 220 10.18 -6.52 -3.47
N ILE A 221 9.29 -7.33 -4.02
CA ILE A 221 8.40 -6.95 -5.12
C ILE A 221 7.23 -6.13 -4.57
N VAL A 222 6.97 -4.91 -5.07
CA VAL A 222 5.83 -4.08 -4.64
C VAL A 222 4.59 -4.20 -5.53
N TRP A 223 4.63 -5.02 -6.57
CA TRP A 223 3.54 -5.13 -7.55
C TRP A 223 2.27 -5.81 -7.03
N SER A 224 2.20 -6.11 -5.73
CA SER A 224 0.92 -6.44 -5.10
C SER A 224 -0.02 -5.22 -5.10
N ALA A 225 0.43 -4.10 -4.56
CA ALA A 225 -0.30 -2.84 -4.64
C ALA A 225 0.59 -1.62 -4.29
N PRO A 226 1.30 -1.03 -5.26
CA PRO A 226 2.02 0.23 -5.11
C PRO A 226 1.06 1.41 -4.99
N ILE A 227 1.60 2.60 -4.75
CA ILE A 227 0.86 3.86 -4.82
C ILE A 227 0.91 4.39 -6.24
N VAL A 228 -0.26 4.57 -6.83
CA VAL A 228 -0.46 5.02 -8.22
C VAL A 228 -1.23 6.32 -8.22
N ALA A 229 -0.88 7.22 -9.13
CA ALA A 229 -1.58 8.49 -9.35
C ALA A 229 -1.78 8.77 -10.85
N TRP A 230 -2.75 9.62 -11.16
CA TRP A 230 -2.85 10.24 -12.46
C TRP A 230 -1.72 11.26 -12.64
N LYS A 231 -0.98 11.20 -13.75
CA LYS A 231 0.14 12.11 -14.03
C LYS A 231 -0.29 13.57 -14.16
N ASP A 232 -1.40 13.83 -14.83
CA ASP A 232 -1.98 15.17 -14.92
C ASP A 232 -2.23 15.77 -13.53
N TRP A 233 -2.76 14.99 -12.60
CA TRP A 233 -2.94 15.43 -11.22
C TRP A 233 -1.60 15.72 -10.51
N VAL A 234 -0.55 14.92 -10.74
CA VAL A 234 0.78 15.14 -10.16
C VAL A 234 1.41 16.42 -10.72
N GLU A 235 1.31 16.64 -12.03
CA GLU A 235 1.85 17.80 -12.73
C GLU A 235 1.14 19.10 -12.34
N GLU A 236 -0.18 19.06 -12.20
CA GLU A 236 -1.01 20.19 -11.75
C GLU A 236 -0.85 20.50 -10.25
N ASN A 237 -0.49 19.50 -9.44
CA ASN A 237 -0.44 19.61 -7.98
C ASN A 237 0.86 19.03 -7.39
N PRO A 238 2.07 19.49 -7.81
CA PRO A 238 3.32 18.81 -7.46
C PRO A 238 3.60 18.77 -5.95
N THR A 239 3.29 19.85 -5.23
CA THR A 239 3.44 19.90 -3.77
C THR A 239 2.49 18.95 -3.06
N ARG A 240 1.23 18.92 -3.49
CA ARG A 240 0.21 18.00 -2.94
C ARG A 240 0.58 16.53 -3.21
N ALA A 241 1.03 16.21 -4.41
CA ALA A 241 1.47 14.88 -4.78
C ALA A 241 2.68 14.42 -3.94
N LYS A 242 3.68 15.31 -3.76
CA LYS A 242 4.83 15.08 -2.87
C LYS A 242 4.40 14.82 -1.43
N ASN A 243 3.54 15.67 -0.89
CA ASN A 243 3.03 15.56 0.47
C ASN A 243 2.23 14.27 0.67
N PHE A 244 1.40 13.90 -0.29
CA PHE A 244 0.64 12.65 -0.26
C PHE A 244 1.56 11.41 -0.30
N ALA A 245 2.58 11.40 -1.15
CA ALA A 245 3.55 10.32 -1.19
C ALA A 245 4.30 10.19 0.15
N ALA A 246 4.79 11.30 0.71
CA ALA A 246 5.48 11.33 1.99
C ALA A 246 4.58 10.87 3.16
N ALA A 247 3.32 11.33 3.20
CA ALA A 247 2.33 10.90 4.21
C ALA A 247 2.05 9.39 4.11
N THR A 248 1.95 8.87 2.90
CA THR A 248 1.71 7.44 2.66
C THR A 248 2.91 6.60 3.14
N GLU A 249 4.13 6.99 2.83
CA GLU A 249 5.33 6.33 3.34
C GLU A 249 5.41 6.38 4.88
N GLU A 250 5.13 7.54 5.48
CA GLU A 250 5.07 7.67 6.94
C GLU A 250 3.99 6.76 7.53
N SER A 251 2.83 6.63 6.89
CA SER A 251 1.75 5.76 7.34
C SER A 251 2.17 4.29 7.39
N PHE A 252 2.98 3.81 6.44
CA PHE A 252 3.53 2.47 6.45
C PHE A 252 4.51 2.26 7.61
N ARG A 253 5.34 3.27 7.92
CA ARG A 253 6.23 3.24 9.08
C ARG A 253 5.45 3.30 10.39
N TRP A 254 4.42 4.15 10.45
CA TRP A 254 3.53 4.30 11.60
C TRP A 254 2.86 2.98 12.01
N LEU A 255 2.35 2.21 11.05
CA LEU A 255 1.68 0.93 11.35
C LEU A 255 2.65 -0.16 11.87
N ARG A 256 3.97 0.01 11.69
CA ARG A 256 4.97 -0.95 12.23
C ARG A 256 5.12 -0.86 13.74
N ASP A 257 4.76 0.25 14.34
CA ASP A 257 4.72 0.40 15.79
C ASP A 257 3.61 -0.49 16.38
N PRO A 258 3.92 -1.39 17.33
CA PRO A 258 2.93 -2.31 17.88
C PRO A 258 1.74 -1.61 18.55
N ALA A 259 1.94 -0.45 19.21
CA ALA A 259 0.87 0.29 19.86
C ALA A 259 -0.10 0.92 18.83
N ASN A 260 0.45 1.47 17.76
CA ASN A 260 -0.32 2.01 16.64
C ASN A 260 -1.11 0.91 15.92
N PHE A 261 -0.48 -0.24 15.70
CA PHE A 261 -1.15 -1.40 15.10
C PHE A 261 -2.31 -1.89 15.97
N ASP A 262 -2.12 -2.00 17.30
CA ASP A 262 -3.18 -2.41 18.23
C ASP A 262 -4.35 -1.42 18.24
N ALA A 263 -4.07 -0.12 18.23
CA ALA A 263 -5.09 0.92 18.15
C ALA A 263 -5.89 0.82 16.84
N ALA A 264 -5.20 0.60 15.70
CA ALA A 264 -5.83 0.41 14.40
C ALA A 264 -6.70 -0.86 14.36
N VAL A 265 -6.20 -1.98 14.88
CA VAL A 265 -6.96 -3.25 14.96
C VAL A 265 -8.17 -3.11 15.85
N LYS A 266 -8.06 -2.47 17.01
CA LYS A 266 -9.18 -2.22 17.92
C LYS A 266 -10.35 -1.49 17.21
N LYS A 267 -10.03 -0.53 16.36
CA LYS A 267 -11.03 0.31 15.67
C LYS A 267 -11.50 -0.28 14.36
N TYR A 268 -10.60 -0.84 13.58
CA TYR A 268 -10.82 -1.21 12.18
C TYR A 268 -10.60 -2.69 11.88
N GLY A 269 -10.27 -3.53 12.89
CA GLY A 269 -9.92 -4.93 12.68
C GLY A 269 -11.00 -5.73 11.97
N THR A 270 -12.29 -5.52 12.31
CA THR A 270 -13.42 -6.19 11.63
C THR A 270 -13.48 -5.83 10.15
N LEU A 271 -13.36 -4.55 9.80
CA LEU A 271 -13.38 -4.06 8.41
C LEU A 271 -12.15 -4.54 7.62
N ALA A 272 -11.01 -4.66 8.29
CA ALA A 272 -9.77 -5.20 7.72
C ALA A 272 -9.75 -6.74 7.63
N GLY A 273 -10.69 -7.43 8.27
CA GLY A 273 -10.70 -8.89 8.38
C GLY A 273 -9.63 -9.44 9.33
N VAL A 274 -9.18 -8.66 10.30
CA VAL A 274 -8.11 -8.97 11.27
C VAL A 274 -8.71 -9.01 12.67
N THR A 275 -9.22 -10.16 13.08
CA THR A 275 -9.97 -10.30 14.35
C THR A 275 -9.41 -11.40 15.27
N LYS A 276 -8.66 -12.35 14.72
CA LYS A 276 -8.12 -13.49 15.49
C LYS A 276 -6.80 -13.12 16.16
N PRO A 277 -6.61 -13.43 17.47
CA PRO A 277 -5.38 -13.12 18.20
C PRO A 277 -4.10 -13.61 17.51
N GLU A 278 -4.10 -14.84 16.99
CA GLU A 278 -2.96 -15.42 16.28
C GLU A 278 -2.65 -14.69 14.97
N ALA A 279 -3.65 -14.21 14.24
CA ALA A 279 -3.47 -13.39 13.05
C ALA A 279 -2.92 -12.00 13.41
N ILE A 280 -3.41 -11.38 14.50
CA ILE A 280 -2.92 -10.10 15.02
C ILE A 280 -1.44 -10.20 15.36
N ALA A 281 -1.03 -11.24 16.11
CA ALA A 281 0.37 -11.48 16.47
C ALA A 281 1.24 -11.68 15.22
N THR A 282 0.75 -12.43 14.24
CA THR A 282 1.45 -12.69 12.97
C THR A 282 1.61 -11.41 12.14
N TYR A 283 0.59 -10.57 12.05
CA TYR A 283 0.69 -9.26 11.40
C TYR A 283 1.77 -8.39 12.04
N LYS A 284 1.78 -8.27 13.39
CA LYS A 284 2.81 -7.51 14.12
C LYS A 284 4.21 -8.01 13.77
N LYS A 285 4.42 -9.33 13.81
CA LYS A 285 5.71 -9.94 13.43
C LYS A 285 6.12 -9.54 12.02
N LEU A 286 5.28 -9.75 11.02
CA LEU A 286 5.61 -9.49 9.61
C LEU A 286 5.77 -7.99 9.30
N LEU A 287 5.03 -7.11 10.00
CA LEU A 287 5.23 -5.66 9.93
C LEU A 287 6.59 -5.25 10.51
N GLY A 288 6.98 -5.80 11.68
CA GLY A 288 8.29 -5.58 12.29
C GLY A 288 9.45 -6.08 11.40
N GLU A 289 9.28 -7.21 10.73
CA GLU A 289 10.22 -7.77 9.75
C GLU A 289 10.24 -6.98 8.42
N LYS A 290 9.43 -5.94 8.26
CA LYS A 290 9.27 -5.11 7.04
C LYS A 290 8.85 -5.92 5.80
N ARG A 291 8.14 -7.03 6.00
CA ARG A 291 7.71 -7.92 4.90
C ARG A 291 6.47 -7.41 4.16
N ILE A 292 5.60 -6.63 4.83
CA ILE A 292 4.28 -6.26 4.30
C ILE A 292 4.34 -5.02 3.43
N PHE A 293 5.02 -3.96 3.89
CA PHE A 293 5.11 -2.71 3.16
C PHE A 293 6.56 -2.31 2.87
N LEU A 294 6.81 -1.87 1.65
CA LEU A 294 7.96 -1.07 1.28
C LEU A 294 7.62 0.41 1.49
N ALA A 295 8.21 1.03 2.51
CA ALA A 295 7.90 2.37 2.98
C ALA A 295 8.94 3.41 2.51
N HIS A 296 9.43 3.26 1.28
CA HIS A 296 10.26 4.23 0.58
C HIS A 296 10.16 3.98 -0.94
N TRP A 297 10.39 5.00 -1.71
CA TRP A 297 10.35 4.96 -3.17
C TRP A 297 11.47 5.82 -3.71
N ASP A 298 12.62 5.22 -3.95
CA ASP A 298 13.81 5.86 -4.47
C ASP A 298 14.24 5.24 -5.82
N GLN A 299 15.25 5.80 -6.46
CA GLN A 299 15.69 5.35 -7.76
C GLN A 299 16.15 3.88 -7.77
N LYS A 300 16.74 3.39 -6.68
CA LYS A 300 17.21 1.99 -6.60
C LYS A 300 16.03 1.02 -6.55
N VAL A 301 15.00 1.37 -5.79
CA VAL A 301 13.73 0.61 -5.76
C VAL A 301 13.09 0.64 -7.14
N VAL A 302 12.97 1.81 -7.76
CA VAL A 302 12.42 1.96 -9.12
C VAL A 302 13.17 1.07 -10.11
N ASP A 303 14.50 1.04 -10.06
CA ASP A 303 15.30 0.24 -10.97
C ASP A 303 15.05 -1.27 -10.78
N ALA A 304 14.98 -1.75 -9.53
CA ALA A 304 14.65 -3.13 -9.22
C ALA A 304 13.24 -3.52 -9.68
N GLU A 305 12.25 -2.64 -9.44
CA GLU A 305 10.87 -2.90 -9.81
C GLU A 305 10.67 -2.90 -11.33
N TRP A 306 11.30 -1.98 -12.07
CA TRP A 306 11.24 -1.98 -13.54
C TRP A 306 11.98 -3.19 -14.15
N GLN A 307 13.08 -3.64 -13.54
CA GLN A 307 13.72 -4.90 -13.92
C GLN A 307 12.75 -6.09 -13.76
N PHE A 308 11.91 -6.09 -12.71
CA PHE A 308 10.89 -7.12 -12.55
C PHE A 308 9.83 -7.04 -13.65
N LEU A 309 9.41 -5.83 -14.06
CA LEU A 309 8.44 -5.65 -15.14
C LEU A 309 8.95 -6.18 -16.49
N GLU A 310 10.25 -6.09 -16.76
CA GLU A 310 10.85 -6.71 -17.95
C GLU A 310 10.70 -8.25 -17.93
N LEU A 311 10.79 -8.87 -16.75
CA LEU A 311 10.48 -10.29 -16.62
C LEU A 311 8.99 -10.58 -16.85
N VAL A 312 8.11 -9.70 -16.34
CA VAL A 312 6.65 -9.81 -16.54
C VAL A 312 6.30 -9.73 -18.04
N LYS A 313 6.97 -8.85 -18.80
CA LYS A 313 6.86 -8.76 -20.27
C LYS A 313 7.45 -10.00 -20.95
N LYS A 314 8.67 -10.41 -20.59
CA LYS A 314 9.36 -11.60 -21.13
C LYS A 314 8.47 -12.84 -21.07
N HIS A 315 7.71 -13.00 -19.99
CA HIS A 315 6.78 -14.13 -19.78
C HIS A 315 5.36 -13.90 -20.33
N GLY A 316 5.15 -12.84 -21.12
CA GLY A 316 3.88 -12.58 -21.81
C GLY A 316 2.72 -12.21 -20.87
N VAL A 317 3.00 -11.81 -19.63
CA VAL A 317 1.97 -11.35 -18.67
C VAL A 317 1.62 -9.87 -18.89
N LEU A 318 2.57 -9.09 -19.40
CA LEU A 318 2.38 -7.74 -19.92
C LEU A 318 2.71 -7.69 -21.41
N LYS A 319 2.03 -6.81 -22.15
CA LYS A 319 2.32 -6.54 -23.54
C LYS A 319 3.62 -5.74 -23.69
N ASP A 320 3.78 -4.73 -22.84
CA ASP A 320 4.93 -3.84 -22.84
C ASP A 320 5.22 -3.31 -21.44
N VAL A 321 6.43 -2.72 -21.24
CA VAL A 321 6.84 -2.01 -20.04
C VAL A 321 6.90 -0.52 -20.39
N PRO A 322 6.13 0.34 -19.69
CA PRO A 322 6.14 1.77 -19.99
C PRO A 322 7.48 2.41 -19.63
N ASP A 323 7.80 3.53 -20.28
CA ASP A 323 9.02 4.27 -20.00
C ASP A 323 9.13 4.64 -18.51
N LYS A 324 10.15 4.11 -17.85
CA LYS A 324 10.44 4.31 -16.44
C LYS A 324 10.49 5.78 -16.04
N LYS A 325 11.14 6.63 -16.86
CA LYS A 325 11.29 8.07 -16.57
C LYS A 325 9.97 8.81 -16.56
N GLN A 326 8.98 8.31 -17.31
CA GLN A 326 7.67 8.94 -17.41
C GLN A 326 6.66 8.41 -16.40
N HIS A 327 6.82 7.16 -15.94
CA HIS A 327 5.80 6.45 -15.18
C HIS A 327 6.24 6.00 -13.77
N ALA A 328 7.52 6.19 -13.41
CA ALA A 328 8.05 6.01 -12.06
C ALA A 328 8.51 7.35 -11.48
N LEU A 329 7.63 8.04 -10.77
CA LEU A 329 7.92 9.37 -10.25
C LEU A 329 8.43 9.29 -8.80
N VAL A 330 9.70 9.62 -8.60
CA VAL A 330 10.29 9.78 -7.28
C VAL A 330 10.01 11.21 -6.81
N LEU A 331 8.96 11.39 -6.00
CA LEU A 331 8.51 12.70 -5.54
C LEU A 331 9.17 13.13 -4.22
N GLY A 332 9.94 12.24 -3.60
CA GLY A 332 10.64 12.45 -2.35
C GLY A 332 11.97 13.16 -2.52
N ASN A 333 12.34 13.85 -1.52
CA ASN A 333 13.51 14.55 -1.01
C ASN A 333 13.44 16.02 -1.09
#